data_898a57ca075dab578fd269bb1ef4258e
#
_entry.id   898a57ca075dab578fd269bb1ef4258e
#
_cell.length_a   1.000
_cell.length_b   1.000
_cell.length_c   1.000
_cell.angle_alpha   90.00
_cell.angle_beta   90.00
_cell.angle_gamma   90.00
#
_symmetry.space_group_name_H-M   'P 1'
#
loop_
_entity.id
_entity.type
_entity.pdbx_description
1 polymer ?
#
loop_
_entity_poly.entity_id
_entity_poly.type
_entity_poly.pdbx_seq_one_letter_code
_entity_poly.pdbx_strand_id
1 'polypeptide(L)'
;YEVITDLRHTYLLRDAKDILTWANAGPGAMRGLNRLAGRDLDFSRRSHPWNDEMRELWEISRERLNPNLIDLSRFEMREIEGGLCEFDKYSRILNEEGRTRSVYKYDENLPLIEDI
;
A
#
# COMPACT_ATOMS: atom_id res chain seq x y z
N TYR A 1 10.39 -5.33 1.88
CA TYR A 1 9.38 -4.38 2.38
C TYR A 1 8.37 -5.05 3.32
N GLU A 2 7.73 -6.12 2.88
CA GLU A 2 6.69 -6.79 3.68
C GLU A 2 7.21 -7.33 5.01
N VAL A 3 8.40 -7.94 5.02
CA VAL A 3 9.02 -8.45 6.25
C VAL A 3 9.25 -7.33 7.26
N ILE A 4 9.79 -6.19 6.82
CA ILE A 4 10.01 -5.02 7.68
C ILE A 4 8.67 -4.47 8.17
N THR A 5 7.67 -4.44 7.32
CA THR A 5 6.32 -4.00 7.67
C THR A 5 5.71 -4.87 8.77
N ASP A 6 5.90 -6.18 8.70
CA ASP A 6 5.43 -7.10 9.72
C ASP A 6 6.22 -6.99 11.04
N LEU A 7 7.54 -6.81 10.96
CA LEU A 7 8.41 -6.67 12.12
C LEU A 7 8.09 -5.44 12.98
N ARG A 8 7.40 -4.42 12.43
CA ARG A 8 6.96 -3.24 13.20
C ARG A 8 6.04 -3.57 14.37
N HIS A 9 5.35 -4.71 14.33
CA HIS A 9 4.50 -5.20 15.41
C HIS A 9 5.27 -5.92 16.51
N THR A 10 6.56 -6.12 16.34
CA THR A 10 7.43 -6.84 17.26
C THR A 10 8.30 -5.88 18.06
N TYR A 11 8.97 -6.42 19.09
CA TYR A 11 9.94 -5.65 19.88
C TYR A 11 11.10 -5.10 19.04
N LEU A 12 11.35 -5.65 17.85
CA LEU A 12 12.44 -5.22 16.99
C LEU A 12 12.20 -3.81 16.39
N LEU A 13 10.98 -3.50 15.98
CA LEU A 13 10.69 -2.25 15.28
C LEU A 13 9.50 -1.46 15.84
N ARG A 14 8.77 -1.96 16.83
CA ARG A 14 7.59 -1.26 17.36
C ARG A 14 7.88 0.16 17.88
N ASP A 15 9.10 0.40 18.33
CA ASP A 15 9.53 1.70 18.87
C ASP A 15 10.41 2.48 17.87
N ALA A 16 10.43 2.10 16.60
CA ALA A 16 11.15 2.84 15.57
C ALA A 16 10.63 4.28 15.46
N LYS A 17 11.57 5.24 15.43
CA LYS A 17 11.24 6.67 15.41
C LYS A 17 10.45 7.11 14.17
N ASP A 18 10.64 6.41 13.08
CA ASP A 18 10.01 6.69 11.78
C ASP A 18 8.86 5.76 11.44
N ILE A 19 8.33 5.02 12.42
CA ILE A 19 7.29 4.01 12.19
C ILE A 19 6.06 4.57 11.47
N LEU A 20 5.70 5.83 11.72
CA LEU A 20 4.56 6.48 11.07
C LEU A 20 4.90 7.07 9.70
N THR A 21 6.15 7.37 9.45
CA THR A 21 6.60 8.13 8.27
C THR A 21 7.44 7.31 7.30
N TRP A 22 7.63 6.03 7.59
CA TRP A 22 8.39 5.16 6.71
C TRP A 22 7.47 4.37 5.78
N ALA A 23 7.75 4.45 4.50
CA ALA A 23 7.13 3.62 3.48
C ALA A 23 8.08 3.51 2.28
N ASN A 24 7.91 2.46 1.50
CA ASN A 24 8.67 2.25 0.27
C ASN A 24 7.69 1.95 -0.86
N ALA A 25 7.68 2.81 -1.87
CA ALA A 25 6.76 2.67 -2.98
C ALA A 25 7.08 1.41 -3.79
N GLY A 26 6.18 0.44 -3.75
CA GLY A 26 6.20 -0.71 -4.63
C GLY A 26 5.62 -0.38 -6.01
N PRO A 27 5.65 -1.34 -6.96
CA PRO A 27 5.16 -1.11 -8.33
C PRO A 27 3.71 -0.64 -8.41
N GLY A 28 2.83 -1.18 -7.56
CA GLY A 28 1.43 -0.76 -7.49
C GLY A 28 1.26 0.66 -6.99
N ALA A 29 2.00 1.03 -5.94
CA ALA A 29 1.97 2.38 -5.41
C ALA A 29 2.53 3.40 -6.42
N MET A 30 3.60 3.07 -7.13
CA MET A 30 4.15 3.91 -8.20
C MET A 30 3.11 4.16 -9.29
N ARG A 31 2.40 3.12 -9.74
CA ARG A 31 1.32 3.27 -10.72
C ARG A 31 0.18 4.11 -10.17
N GLY A 32 -0.20 3.92 -8.92
CA GLY A 32 -1.20 4.75 -8.25
C GLY A 32 -0.83 6.23 -8.24
N LEU A 33 0.42 6.55 -7.89
CA LEU A 33 0.95 7.92 -7.94
C LEU A 33 0.99 8.47 -9.36
N ASN A 34 1.40 7.66 -10.33
CA ASN A 34 1.40 8.06 -11.74
C ASN A 34 -0.01 8.41 -12.24
N ARG A 35 -1.02 7.65 -11.82
CA ARG A 35 -2.43 7.96 -12.14
C ARG A 35 -2.85 9.31 -11.58
N LEU A 36 -2.54 9.56 -10.32
CA LEU A 36 -2.89 10.84 -9.67
C LEU A 36 -2.17 12.03 -10.31
N ALA A 37 -0.93 11.84 -10.74
CA ALA A 37 -0.11 12.89 -11.33
C ALA A 37 -0.26 13.02 -12.86
N GLY A 38 -1.03 12.14 -13.50
CA GLY A 38 -1.21 12.14 -14.96
C GLY A 38 0.06 11.73 -15.72
N ARG A 39 0.93 10.94 -15.10
CA ARG A 39 2.14 10.41 -15.74
C ARG A 39 1.86 9.07 -16.41
N ASP A 40 2.79 8.62 -17.29
CA ASP A 40 2.75 7.27 -17.83
C ASP A 40 2.77 6.23 -16.71
N LEU A 41 1.95 5.18 -16.83
CA LEU A 41 1.79 4.18 -15.77
C LEU A 41 3.05 3.35 -15.52
N ASP A 42 3.90 3.21 -16.53
CA ASP A 42 5.16 2.46 -16.45
C ASP A 42 6.36 3.32 -16.02
N PHE A 43 6.14 4.62 -15.76
CA PHE A 43 7.17 5.48 -15.22
C PHE A 43 7.60 4.95 -13.84
N SER A 44 8.87 4.59 -13.70
CA SER A 44 9.39 3.92 -12.50
C SER A 44 10.84 4.32 -12.16
N ARG A 45 11.24 5.53 -12.52
CA ARG A 45 12.60 6.01 -12.25
C ARG A 45 12.87 6.02 -10.74
N ARG A 46 13.93 5.32 -10.30
CA ARG A 46 14.29 5.23 -8.88
C ARG A 46 14.64 6.57 -8.24
N SER A 47 15.23 7.48 -9.00
CA SER A 47 15.60 8.83 -8.52
C SER A 47 14.41 9.77 -8.34
N HIS A 48 13.21 9.37 -8.78
CA HIS A 48 12.01 10.14 -8.56
C HIS A 48 11.64 10.16 -7.07
N PRO A 49 11.19 11.29 -6.51
CA PRO A 49 10.90 11.41 -5.08
C PRO A 49 9.56 10.79 -4.68
N TRP A 50 9.43 9.48 -4.84
CA TRP A 50 8.22 8.72 -4.53
C TRP A 50 7.75 8.91 -3.09
N ASN A 51 8.70 8.89 -2.14
CA ASN A 51 8.36 9.04 -0.73
C ASN A 51 7.84 10.44 -0.39
N ASP A 52 8.32 11.47 -1.07
CA ASP A 52 7.82 12.84 -0.87
C ASP A 52 6.39 12.97 -1.36
N GLU A 53 6.05 12.35 -2.49
CA GLU A 53 4.67 12.32 -2.98
C GLU A 53 3.75 11.54 -2.04
N MET A 54 4.18 10.41 -1.51
CA MET A 54 3.40 9.64 -0.54
C MET A 54 3.23 10.42 0.77
N ARG A 55 4.25 11.15 1.20
CA ARG A 55 4.19 12.00 2.40
C ARG A 55 3.16 13.12 2.23
N GLU A 56 3.15 13.75 1.09
CA GLU A 56 2.14 14.78 0.79
C GLU A 56 0.73 14.22 0.89
N LEU A 57 0.47 13.06 0.32
CA LEU A 57 -0.82 12.38 0.44
C LEU A 57 -1.15 12.02 1.88
N TRP A 58 -0.17 11.57 2.66
CA TRP A 58 -0.33 11.26 4.07
C TRP A 58 -0.73 12.49 4.89
N GLU A 59 -0.07 13.63 4.65
CA GLU A 59 -0.40 14.89 5.31
C GLU A 59 -1.82 15.36 4.96
N ILE A 60 -2.18 15.36 3.67
CA ILE A 60 -3.53 15.71 3.20
C ILE A 60 -4.58 14.78 3.82
N SER A 61 -4.30 13.48 3.86
CA SER A 61 -5.22 12.49 4.43
C SER A 61 -5.44 12.73 5.93
N ARG A 62 -4.40 13.05 6.68
CA ARG A 62 -4.51 13.37 8.11
C ARG A 62 -5.40 14.60 8.37
N GLU A 63 -5.36 15.58 7.48
CA GLU A 63 -6.21 16.77 7.61
C GLU A 63 -7.67 16.50 7.26
N ARG A 64 -7.93 15.56 6.35
CA ARG A 64 -9.25 15.33 5.76
C ARG A 64 -10.01 14.14 6.35
N LEU A 65 -9.32 13.16 6.91
CA LEU A 65 -9.97 12.00 7.50
C LEU A 65 -10.68 12.36 8.80
N ASN A 66 -11.83 11.73 9.02
CA ASN A 66 -12.62 11.97 10.22
C ASN A 66 -11.97 11.30 11.44
N PRO A 67 -11.50 12.07 12.44
CA PRO A 67 -10.84 11.52 13.62
C PRO A 67 -11.77 10.68 14.50
N ASN A 68 -13.08 10.77 14.32
CA ASN A 68 -14.03 9.92 15.04
C ASN A 68 -14.13 8.50 14.46
N LEU A 69 -13.64 8.29 13.22
CA LEU A 69 -13.67 7.00 12.54
C LEU A 69 -12.30 6.34 12.49
N ILE A 70 -11.23 7.13 12.57
CA ILE A 70 -9.84 6.65 12.40
C ILE A 70 -8.99 7.27 13.50
N ASP A 71 -8.19 6.44 14.15
CA ASP A 71 -7.15 6.91 15.07
C ASP A 71 -5.97 7.48 14.26
N LEU A 72 -5.98 8.80 14.06
CA LEU A 72 -4.95 9.49 13.29
C LEU A 72 -3.56 9.44 13.93
N SER A 73 -3.47 9.14 15.24
CA SER A 73 -2.18 8.96 15.93
C SER A 73 -1.45 7.69 15.48
N ARG A 74 -2.17 6.76 14.86
CA ARG A 74 -1.66 5.49 14.33
C ARG A 74 -1.71 5.40 12.81
N PHE A 75 -2.09 6.48 12.14
CA PHE A 75 -2.17 6.51 10.69
C PHE A 75 -0.78 6.63 10.09
N GLU A 76 -0.31 5.58 9.43
CA GLU A 76 1.04 5.44 8.92
C GLU A 76 1.12 5.72 7.42
N MET A 77 2.28 6.19 6.95
CA MET A 77 2.54 6.37 5.51
C MET A 77 2.41 5.05 4.73
N ARG A 78 2.69 3.91 5.36
CA ARG A 78 2.50 2.63 4.66
C ARG A 78 1.04 2.36 4.28
N GLU A 79 0.08 2.97 4.98
CA GLU A 79 -1.34 2.89 4.61
C GLU A 79 -1.64 3.67 3.34
N ILE A 80 -0.90 4.74 3.10
CA ILE A 80 -0.93 5.44 1.81
C ILE A 80 -0.37 4.53 0.71
N GLU A 81 0.75 3.87 0.95
CA GLU A 81 1.33 2.92 -0.02
C GLU A 81 0.34 1.80 -0.37
N GLY A 82 -0.26 1.17 0.64
CA GLY A 82 -1.27 0.14 0.45
C GLY A 82 -2.51 0.66 -0.28
N GLY A 83 -3.00 1.84 0.10
CA GLY A 83 -4.13 2.49 -0.55
C GLY A 83 -3.87 2.81 -2.03
N LEU A 84 -2.67 3.23 -2.38
CA LEU A 84 -2.26 3.48 -3.76
C LEU A 84 -2.23 2.17 -4.57
N CYS A 85 -1.79 1.08 -3.97
CA CYS A 85 -1.83 -0.24 -4.61
C CYS A 85 -3.27 -0.68 -4.91
N GLU A 86 -4.18 -0.51 -3.95
CA GLU A 86 -5.59 -0.85 -4.14
C GLU A 86 -6.27 0.06 -5.15
N PHE A 87 -5.95 1.35 -5.14
CA PHE A 87 -6.42 2.31 -6.15
C PHE A 87 -5.98 1.91 -7.56
N ASP A 88 -4.73 1.49 -7.73
CA ASP A 88 -4.22 0.99 -9.02
C ASP A 88 -4.99 -0.26 -9.47
N LYS A 89 -5.20 -1.22 -8.58
CA LYS A 89 -5.97 -2.44 -8.89
C LYS A 89 -7.40 -2.13 -9.32
N TYR A 90 -8.08 -1.27 -8.57
CA TYR A 90 -9.43 -0.83 -8.89
C TYR A 90 -9.49 -0.15 -10.25
N SER A 91 -8.56 0.76 -10.52
CA SER A 91 -8.50 1.50 -11.78
C SER A 91 -8.22 0.58 -12.96
N ARG A 92 -7.39 -0.43 -12.78
CA ARG A 92 -7.12 -1.44 -13.81
C ARG A 92 -8.37 -2.21 -14.20
N ILE A 93 -9.17 -2.61 -13.23
CA ILE A 93 -10.43 -3.29 -13.48
C ILE A 93 -11.43 -2.36 -14.18
N LEU A 94 -11.58 -1.14 -13.67
CA LEU A 94 -12.50 -0.15 -14.21
C LEU A 94 -12.17 0.22 -15.66
N ASN A 95 -10.89 0.33 -15.99
CA ASN A 95 -10.40 0.73 -17.32
C ASN A 95 -10.06 -0.46 -18.22
N GLU A 96 -10.33 -1.69 -17.79
CA GLU A 96 -10.02 -2.92 -18.52
C GLU A 96 -8.54 -3.04 -18.92
N GLU A 97 -7.64 -2.61 -18.03
CA GLU A 97 -6.19 -2.63 -18.24
C GLU A 97 -5.58 -3.94 -17.75
N GLY A 98 -5.05 -4.73 -18.66
CA GLY A 98 -4.29 -5.95 -18.33
C GLY A 98 -5.13 -7.06 -17.70
N ARG A 99 -4.43 -8.01 -17.08
CA ARG A 99 -5.07 -9.15 -16.41
C ARG A 99 -5.41 -8.83 -14.97
N THR A 100 -6.61 -9.21 -14.54
CA THR A 100 -6.94 -9.27 -13.12
C THR A 100 -6.21 -10.45 -12.48
N ARG A 101 -5.91 -10.35 -11.17
CA ARG A 101 -5.42 -11.51 -10.42
C ARG A 101 -6.45 -12.62 -10.48
N SER A 102 -5.97 -13.88 -10.54
CA SER A 102 -6.84 -15.04 -10.37
C SER A 102 -7.52 -14.98 -9.02
N VAL A 103 -8.81 -15.25 -9.02
CA VAL A 103 -9.59 -15.38 -7.78
C VAL A 103 -9.19 -16.70 -7.11
N TYR A 104 -9.04 -16.67 -5.79
CA TYR A 104 -8.85 -17.89 -5.01
C TYR A 104 -10.02 -18.85 -5.28
N LYS A 105 -9.69 -20.10 -5.61
CA LYS A 105 -10.66 -21.17 -5.74
C LYS A 105 -10.34 -22.22 -4.68
N TYR A 106 -11.33 -22.52 -3.87
CA TYR A 106 -11.19 -23.61 -2.90
C TYR A 106 -11.01 -24.94 -3.64
N ASP A 107 -10.03 -25.69 -3.22
CA ASP A 107 -9.80 -27.06 -3.70
C ASP A 107 -10.10 -28.04 -2.56
N GLU A 108 -11.23 -28.71 -2.67
CA GLU A 108 -11.68 -29.67 -1.66
C GLU A 108 -10.81 -30.93 -1.57
N ASN A 109 -9.90 -31.14 -2.54
CA ASN A 109 -8.95 -32.25 -2.52
C ASN A 109 -7.67 -31.92 -1.74
N LEU A 110 -7.47 -30.66 -1.33
CA LEU A 110 -6.34 -30.30 -0.49
C LEU A 110 -6.58 -30.78 0.94
N PRO A 111 -5.57 -31.39 1.61
CA PRO A 111 -5.71 -31.82 2.98
C PRO A 111 -5.95 -30.62 3.90
N LEU A 112 -6.79 -30.80 4.91
CA LEU A 112 -6.92 -29.81 5.98
C LEU A 112 -5.63 -29.74 6.79
N ILE A 113 -5.36 -28.58 7.40
CA ILE A 113 -4.18 -28.40 8.25
C ILE A 113 -4.11 -29.45 9.36
N GLU A 114 -5.26 -29.88 9.85
CA GLU A 114 -5.40 -30.92 10.86
C GLU A 114 -4.91 -32.30 10.41
N ASP A 115 -4.85 -32.52 9.09
CA ASP A 115 -4.40 -33.78 8.47
C ASP A 115 -2.88 -33.80 8.19
N ILE A 116 -2.20 -32.72 8.50
CA ILE A 116 -0.75 -32.56 8.34
C ILE A 116 -0.07 -32.77 9.70
#